data_f9b97f215fe7a5c8a0c449fa44e11fdf
#
_entry.id   f9b97f215fe7a5c8a0c449fa44e11fdf
#
_cell.length_a   1.000
_cell.length_b   1.000
_cell.length_c   1.000
_cell.angle_alpha   90.00
_cell.angle_beta   90.00
_cell.angle_gamma   90.00
#
_symmetry.space_group_name_H-M   'P 1'
#
loop_
_entity.id
_entity.type
_entity.pdbx_description
1 polymer ?
#
loop_
_entity_poly.entity_id
_entity_poly.type
_entity_poly.pdbx_seq_one_letter_code
_entity_poly.pdbx_strand_id
1 'polypeptide(L)'
;MTTSPRKAVIVGQGYVGLPVAMRALEVGFTVVGVDLDERRVMSLREGDSYVDDIPSAGLKVALDSGRYLPTSDYEQARGFDVAVITVPTPLREGLPDLTFIERSSESLSVLLKVGSTVILESTTYPGTTQELVVPILEKGSGLTAGVDFFVGYSPERIDPGNKTWGFVETPKVVSGINAESLEKVKEFYDELVRTTVPVSSPREAELTKLLENTFRHVNIALVNELAIFGNQLGVNVWESIEAASTKPFGYMKFTPGPGVGGHCLPVDPSYLSWQVRRKLGQSFRFIELANDINDHMPDYVVQRLIAILNRERRALNGSKILLVGLAYKKNTGDIRESPSLRLIELLLEYGADVSAVDNHVEEYRWPDGVERVELTKEQANESDAVIVVTDHDDIDLSIVGASTSPVLDTKNCVTGGRVERM
;
A
#
# COMPACT_ATOMS: atom_id res chain seq x y z
N MET A 1 -17.94 -34.11 22.47
CA MET A 1 -18.16 -34.03 21.01
C MET A 1 -17.16 -33.03 20.49
N THR A 2 -16.10 -33.46 19.82
CA THR A 2 -15.16 -32.56 19.15
C THR A 2 -15.91 -31.97 17.96
N THR A 3 -16.34 -30.71 18.09
CA THR A 3 -16.85 -29.95 16.95
C THR A 3 -15.75 -29.90 15.90
N SER A 4 -16.05 -30.22 14.64
CA SER A 4 -15.10 -30.05 13.54
C SER A 4 -14.60 -28.60 13.54
N PRO A 5 -13.30 -28.35 13.26
CA PRO A 5 -12.77 -27.00 13.21
C PRO A 5 -13.55 -26.19 12.15
N ARG A 6 -13.85 -24.93 12.49
CA ARG A 6 -14.52 -24.01 11.57
C ARG A 6 -13.65 -23.76 10.34
N LYS A 7 -14.30 -23.63 9.19
CA LYS A 7 -13.64 -23.44 7.90
C LYS A 7 -13.65 -21.97 7.49
N ALA A 8 -12.49 -21.38 7.40
CA ALA A 8 -12.31 -20.04 6.84
C ALA A 8 -11.79 -20.13 5.39
N VAL A 9 -12.28 -19.27 4.54
CA VAL A 9 -11.83 -19.09 3.16
C VAL A 9 -11.28 -17.66 3.02
N ILE A 10 -10.03 -17.55 2.59
CA ILE A 10 -9.40 -16.25 2.35
C ILE A 10 -9.13 -16.13 0.86
N VAL A 11 -9.84 -15.22 0.20
CA VAL A 11 -9.76 -14.97 -1.24
C VAL A 11 -8.79 -13.85 -1.52
N GLY A 12 -7.72 -14.15 -2.26
CA GLY A 12 -6.54 -13.31 -2.41
C GLY A 12 -5.48 -13.68 -1.36
N GLN A 13 -4.32 -14.18 -1.80
CA GLN A 13 -3.23 -14.57 -0.90
C GLN A 13 -2.04 -13.60 -1.00
N GLY A 14 -2.35 -12.28 -1.14
CA GLY A 14 -1.36 -11.22 -1.14
C GLY A 14 -0.97 -10.75 0.26
N TYR A 15 -0.42 -9.53 0.33
CA TYR A 15 0.06 -8.88 1.57
C TYR A 15 -1.02 -8.69 2.65
N VAL A 16 -2.30 -8.76 2.29
CA VAL A 16 -3.43 -8.70 3.23
C VAL A 16 -3.92 -10.10 3.57
N GLY A 17 -4.24 -10.91 2.56
CA GLY A 17 -4.93 -12.18 2.78
C GLY A 17 -4.06 -13.27 3.41
N LEU A 18 -2.77 -13.35 3.06
CA LEU A 18 -1.90 -14.36 3.66
C LEU A 18 -1.72 -14.17 5.17
N PRO A 19 -1.47 -12.95 5.70
CA PRO A 19 -1.48 -12.71 7.15
C PRO A 19 -2.79 -13.11 7.84
N VAL A 20 -3.95 -12.77 7.24
CA VAL A 20 -5.27 -13.18 7.76
C VAL A 20 -5.39 -14.72 7.79
N ALA A 21 -4.96 -15.40 6.72
CA ALA A 21 -4.97 -16.85 6.62
C ALA A 21 -4.11 -17.51 7.71
N MET A 22 -2.88 -17.03 7.89
CA MET A 22 -1.97 -17.56 8.91
C MET A 22 -2.52 -17.34 10.31
N ARG A 23 -3.07 -16.16 10.59
CA ARG A 23 -3.66 -15.87 11.90
C ARG A 23 -4.91 -16.71 12.19
N ALA A 24 -5.78 -16.94 11.20
CA ALA A 24 -6.93 -17.81 11.35
C ALA A 24 -6.51 -19.26 11.66
N LEU A 25 -5.42 -19.76 11.06
CA LEU A 25 -4.84 -21.07 11.40
C LEU A 25 -4.34 -21.15 12.84
N GLU A 26 -3.64 -20.11 13.31
CA GLU A 26 -3.13 -20.04 14.69
C GLU A 26 -4.24 -20.17 15.72
N VAL A 27 -5.38 -19.53 15.49
CA VAL A 27 -6.54 -19.56 16.38
C VAL A 27 -7.44 -20.77 16.18
N GLY A 28 -7.09 -21.69 15.28
CA GLY A 28 -7.71 -23.02 15.19
C GLY A 28 -8.65 -23.26 14.02
N PHE A 29 -8.76 -22.34 13.06
CA PHE A 29 -9.51 -22.60 11.83
C PHE A 29 -8.80 -23.59 10.91
N THR A 30 -9.56 -24.26 10.05
CA THR A 30 -9.06 -24.83 8.80
C THR A 30 -9.22 -23.77 7.73
N VAL A 31 -8.15 -23.50 6.97
CA VAL A 31 -8.12 -22.36 6.03
C VAL A 31 -7.93 -22.85 4.61
N VAL A 32 -8.79 -22.39 3.71
CA VAL A 32 -8.59 -22.48 2.26
C VAL A 32 -8.17 -21.12 1.75
N GLY A 33 -6.92 -21.01 1.30
CA GLY A 33 -6.37 -19.81 0.70
C GLY A 33 -6.57 -19.85 -0.82
N VAL A 34 -7.49 -19.03 -1.34
CA VAL A 34 -7.78 -18.98 -2.78
C VAL A 34 -7.01 -17.83 -3.42
N ASP A 35 -6.23 -18.13 -4.47
CA ASP A 35 -5.61 -17.11 -5.33
C ASP A 35 -5.65 -17.58 -6.79
N LEU A 36 -5.94 -16.66 -7.72
CA LEU A 36 -6.01 -16.97 -9.14
C LEU A 36 -4.62 -16.95 -9.83
N ASP A 37 -3.59 -16.41 -9.18
CA ASP A 37 -2.23 -16.48 -9.67
C ASP A 37 -1.61 -17.84 -9.31
N GLU A 38 -1.55 -18.73 -10.29
CA GLU A 38 -0.98 -20.08 -10.14
C GLU A 38 0.46 -20.07 -9.62
N ARG A 39 1.25 -19.05 -9.94
CA ARG A 39 2.63 -18.91 -9.43
C ARG A 39 2.63 -18.72 -7.92
N ARG A 40 1.73 -17.89 -7.41
CA ARG A 40 1.56 -17.69 -5.97
C ARG A 40 1.08 -18.96 -5.28
N VAL A 41 0.10 -19.62 -5.86
CA VAL A 41 -0.41 -20.91 -5.33
C VAL A 41 0.68 -21.97 -5.28
N MET A 42 1.52 -22.06 -6.31
CA MET A 42 2.66 -22.99 -6.34
C MET A 42 3.69 -22.65 -5.27
N SER A 43 4.11 -21.39 -5.18
CA SER A 43 5.04 -20.91 -4.15
C SER A 43 4.54 -21.22 -2.74
N LEU A 44 3.26 -20.95 -2.45
CA LEU A 44 2.64 -21.26 -1.16
C LEU A 44 2.60 -22.77 -0.89
N ARG A 45 2.32 -23.61 -1.88
CA ARG A 45 2.35 -25.10 -1.76
C ARG A 45 3.74 -25.65 -1.47
N GLU A 46 4.77 -25.00 -1.97
CA GLU A 46 6.17 -25.34 -1.71
C GLU A 46 6.65 -24.83 -0.34
N GLY A 47 5.82 -24.04 0.33
CA GLY A 47 6.14 -23.42 1.62
C GLY A 47 7.10 -22.24 1.47
N ASP A 48 7.12 -21.63 0.30
CA ASP A 48 7.92 -20.45 0.01
C ASP A 48 7.03 -19.18 0.02
N SER A 49 7.30 -18.30 0.97
CA SER A 49 6.52 -17.08 1.17
C SER A 49 7.10 -15.92 0.39
N TYR A 50 6.25 -15.22 -0.33
CA TYR A 50 6.55 -13.95 -1.02
C TYR A 50 6.02 -12.71 -0.25
N VAL A 51 5.57 -12.90 1.00
CA VAL A 51 5.10 -11.82 1.88
C VAL A 51 6.09 -11.68 3.03
N ASP A 52 6.75 -10.54 3.12
CA ASP A 52 7.85 -10.30 4.06
C ASP A 52 7.46 -10.52 5.53
N ASP A 53 6.22 -10.17 5.89
CA ASP A 53 5.68 -10.33 7.25
C ASP A 53 5.34 -11.79 7.61
N ILE A 54 5.39 -12.71 6.64
CA ILE A 54 5.11 -14.14 6.84
C ILE A 54 6.35 -14.96 6.46
N PRO A 55 7.16 -15.39 7.43
CA PRO A 55 8.33 -16.21 7.14
C PRO A 55 7.96 -17.58 6.53
N SER A 56 8.72 -18.06 5.54
CA SER A 56 8.54 -19.37 4.92
C SER A 56 8.52 -20.53 5.93
N ALA A 57 9.25 -20.39 7.04
CA ALA A 57 9.21 -21.38 8.12
C ALA A 57 7.83 -21.50 8.78
N GLY A 58 7.14 -20.37 9.00
CA GLY A 58 5.77 -20.36 9.54
C GLY A 58 4.76 -20.95 8.55
N LEU A 59 4.93 -20.64 7.27
CA LEU A 59 4.10 -21.19 6.19
C LEU A 59 4.23 -22.72 6.10
N LYS A 60 5.45 -23.26 6.21
CA LYS A 60 5.68 -24.72 6.22
C LYS A 60 4.99 -25.40 7.37
N VAL A 61 5.06 -24.84 8.57
CA VAL A 61 4.32 -25.36 9.75
C VAL A 61 2.82 -25.36 9.50
N ALA A 62 2.28 -24.34 8.84
CA ALA A 62 0.86 -24.27 8.48
C ALA A 62 0.47 -25.39 7.49
N LEU A 63 1.26 -25.63 6.46
CA LEU A 63 1.07 -26.71 5.50
C LEU A 63 1.16 -28.09 6.14
N ASP A 64 2.18 -28.34 6.94
CA ASP A 64 2.41 -29.61 7.65
C ASP A 64 1.29 -29.96 8.64
N SER A 65 0.60 -28.95 9.15
CA SER A 65 -0.57 -29.14 10.01
C SER A 65 -1.77 -29.77 9.27
N GLY A 66 -1.76 -29.77 7.94
CA GLY A 66 -2.88 -30.22 7.09
C GLY A 66 -4.12 -29.31 7.17
N ARG A 67 -4.04 -28.17 7.84
CA ARG A 67 -5.16 -27.23 8.01
C ARG A 67 -5.14 -26.06 7.07
N TYR A 68 -4.06 -25.87 6.28
CA TYR A 68 -3.93 -24.84 5.25
C TYR A 68 -3.91 -25.46 3.86
N LEU A 69 -4.79 -25.01 2.99
CA LEU A 69 -4.89 -25.45 1.60
C LEU A 69 -4.82 -24.24 0.65
N PRO A 70 -3.64 -23.91 0.09
CA PRO A 70 -3.55 -22.93 -0.99
C PRO A 70 -4.01 -23.53 -2.31
N THR A 71 -4.92 -22.85 -3.01
CA THR A 71 -5.55 -23.36 -4.24
C THR A 71 -6.05 -22.23 -5.14
N SER A 72 -6.17 -22.52 -6.45
CA SER A 72 -6.91 -21.67 -7.40
C SER A 72 -8.35 -22.16 -7.63
N ASP A 73 -8.70 -23.33 -7.07
CA ASP A 73 -10.02 -23.96 -7.21
C ASP A 73 -10.97 -23.52 -6.10
N TYR A 74 -11.96 -22.71 -6.44
CA TYR A 74 -13.00 -22.26 -5.52
C TYR A 74 -13.87 -23.40 -4.96
N GLU A 75 -14.01 -24.54 -5.64
CA GLU A 75 -14.79 -25.68 -5.13
C GLU A 75 -14.25 -26.19 -3.78
N GLN A 76 -12.97 -26.03 -3.51
CA GLN A 76 -12.36 -26.37 -2.22
C GLN A 76 -12.92 -25.51 -1.05
N ALA A 77 -13.50 -24.35 -1.38
CA ALA A 77 -14.15 -23.47 -0.42
C ALA A 77 -15.55 -23.94 0.02
N ARG A 78 -16.18 -24.85 -0.71
CA ARG A 78 -17.58 -25.25 -0.49
C ARG A 78 -17.92 -25.53 0.98
N GLY A 79 -19.04 -24.95 1.43
CA GLY A 79 -19.54 -25.13 2.78
C GLY A 79 -18.72 -24.42 3.86
N PHE A 80 -18.05 -23.33 3.52
CA PHE A 80 -17.31 -22.51 4.47
C PHE A 80 -18.20 -21.90 5.57
N ASP A 81 -17.58 -21.57 6.72
CA ASP A 81 -18.23 -20.84 7.80
C ASP A 81 -17.99 -19.33 7.65
N VAL A 82 -16.76 -18.94 7.30
CA VAL A 82 -16.40 -17.54 7.04
C VAL A 82 -15.60 -17.44 5.74
N ALA A 83 -15.92 -16.47 4.89
CA ALA A 83 -15.10 -16.09 3.74
C ALA A 83 -14.68 -14.62 3.84
N VAL A 84 -13.40 -14.34 3.63
CA VAL A 84 -12.84 -12.99 3.61
C VAL A 84 -12.31 -12.69 2.21
N ILE A 85 -12.76 -11.59 1.59
CA ILE A 85 -12.37 -11.15 0.26
C ILE A 85 -11.29 -10.07 0.40
N THR A 86 -10.05 -10.40 0.01
CA THR A 86 -8.85 -9.53 0.11
C THR A 86 -8.18 -9.35 -1.26
N VAL A 87 -8.98 -9.33 -2.32
CA VAL A 87 -8.51 -9.20 -3.70
C VAL A 87 -8.07 -7.77 -4.03
N PRO A 88 -7.19 -7.60 -5.04
CA PRO A 88 -6.78 -6.27 -5.49
C PRO A 88 -7.95 -5.44 -6.03
N THR A 89 -7.83 -4.13 -5.85
CA THR A 89 -8.78 -3.14 -6.36
C THR A 89 -7.98 -2.01 -7.03
N PRO A 90 -7.44 -2.23 -8.24
CA PRO A 90 -6.65 -1.23 -8.92
C PRO A 90 -7.53 -0.12 -9.51
N LEU A 91 -6.88 1.00 -9.87
CA LEU A 91 -7.47 1.94 -10.81
C LEU A 91 -7.20 1.47 -12.25
N ARG A 92 -8.21 1.53 -13.10
CA ARG A 92 -8.07 1.33 -14.54
C ARG A 92 -8.53 2.62 -15.23
N GLU A 93 -7.62 3.27 -15.95
CA GLU A 93 -7.87 4.60 -16.57
C GLU A 93 -8.40 5.64 -15.55
N GLY A 94 -7.87 5.61 -14.33
CA GLY A 94 -8.29 6.49 -13.23
C GLY A 94 -9.65 6.15 -12.59
N LEU A 95 -10.27 5.03 -12.96
CA LEU A 95 -11.55 4.56 -12.44
C LEU A 95 -11.38 3.32 -11.55
N PRO A 96 -12.15 3.18 -10.45
CA PRO A 96 -12.17 1.97 -9.63
C PRO A 96 -12.50 0.71 -10.43
N ASP A 97 -11.60 -0.28 -10.44
CA ASP A 97 -11.86 -1.60 -11.02
C ASP A 97 -12.27 -2.61 -9.93
N LEU A 98 -13.55 -2.88 -9.82
CA LEU A 98 -14.13 -3.82 -8.86
C LEU A 98 -14.31 -5.24 -9.41
N THR A 99 -13.82 -5.53 -10.62
CA THR A 99 -13.99 -6.81 -11.31
C THR A 99 -13.55 -8.00 -10.45
N PHE A 100 -12.47 -7.84 -9.66
CA PHE A 100 -12.00 -8.92 -8.79
C PHE A 100 -12.96 -9.18 -7.63
N ILE A 101 -13.57 -8.13 -7.05
CA ILE A 101 -14.59 -8.26 -6.00
C ILE A 101 -15.83 -8.95 -6.58
N GLU A 102 -16.30 -8.51 -7.75
CA GLU A 102 -17.49 -9.09 -8.43
C GLU A 102 -17.29 -10.58 -8.67
N ARG A 103 -16.20 -10.97 -9.35
CA ARG A 103 -15.89 -12.38 -9.65
C ARG A 103 -15.71 -13.23 -8.41
N SER A 104 -15.06 -12.71 -7.37
CA SER A 104 -14.90 -13.43 -6.09
C SER A 104 -16.25 -13.64 -5.42
N SER A 105 -17.11 -12.61 -5.42
CA SER A 105 -18.47 -12.71 -4.88
C SER A 105 -19.33 -13.70 -5.67
N GLU A 106 -19.24 -13.70 -7.01
CA GLU A 106 -19.93 -14.67 -7.88
C GLU A 106 -19.47 -16.11 -7.56
N SER A 107 -18.16 -16.34 -7.45
CA SER A 107 -17.61 -17.66 -7.15
C SER A 107 -17.99 -18.14 -5.76
N LEU A 108 -18.02 -17.27 -4.77
CA LEU A 108 -18.44 -17.62 -3.40
C LEU A 108 -19.94 -17.85 -3.29
N SER A 109 -20.77 -17.17 -4.09
CA SER A 109 -22.23 -17.19 -3.99
C SER A 109 -22.80 -18.61 -4.11
N VAL A 110 -22.28 -19.42 -5.03
CA VAL A 110 -22.73 -20.82 -5.28
C VAL A 110 -22.18 -21.82 -4.26
N LEU A 111 -21.31 -21.38 -3.36
CA LEU A 111 -20.66 -22.19 -2.33
C LEU A 111 -21.18 -21.89 -0.93
N LEU A 112 -22.02 -20.84 -0.80
CA LEU A 112 -22.65 -20.43 0.46
C LEU A 112 -23.54 -21.56 1.03
N LYS A 113 -23.56 -21.64 2.35
CA LYS A 113 -24.56 -22.38 3.12
C LYS A 113 -25.26 -21.44 4.09
N VAL A 114 -26.42 -21.86 4.61
CA VAL A 114 -27.09 -21.13 5.70
C VAL A 114 -26.15 -21.00 6.90
N GLY A 115 -26.03 -19.81 7.44
CA GLY A 115 -25.14 -19.47 8.55
C GLY A 115 -23.74 -19.04 8.16
N SER A 116 -23.37 -19.05 6.86
CA SER A 116 -22.07 -18.53 6.39
C SER A 116 -21.95 -17.04 6.60
N THR A 117 -20.74 -16.57 6.84
CA THR A 117 -20.41 -15.13 6.90
C THR A 117 -19.46 -14.77 5.75
N VAL A 118 -19.74 -13.69 5.02
CA VAL A 118 -18.86 -13.13 3.99
C VAL A 118 -18.42 -11.74 4.40
N ILE A 119 -17.13 -11.52 4.42
CA ILE A 119 -16.51 -10.25 4.82
C ILE A 119 -15.73 -9.68 3.65
N LEU A 120 -16.07 -8.48 3.22
CA LEU A 120 -15.25 -7.73 2.28
C LEU A 120 -14.17 -6.99 3.09
N GLU A 121 -12.91 -7.17 2.70
CA GLU A 121 -11.77 -6.47 3.30
C GLU A 121 -10.98 -5.65 2.26
N SER A 122 -11.17 -5.95 0.97
CA SER A 122 -10.60 -5.15 -0.12
C SER A 122 -11.01 -3.68 -0.01
N THR A 123 -10.08 -2.77 -0.27
CA THR A 123 -10.37 -1.32 -0.27
C THR A 123 -11.36 -0.97 -1.36
N THR A 124 -12.36 -0.15 -1.00
CA THR A 124 -13.42 0.25 -1.92
C THR A 124 -14.09 1.55 -1.44
N TYR A 125 -15.05 2.06 -2.21
CA TYR A 125 -15.83 3.24 -1.86
C TYR A 125 -17.10 2.90 -1.05
N PRO A 126 -17.62 3.84 -0.23
CA PRO A 126 -18.81 3.63 0.61
C PRO A 126 -20.03 3.16 -0.19
N GLY A 127 -20.56 2.02 0.22
CA GLY A 127 -21.75 1.38 -0.36
C GLY A 127 -21.43 0.12 -1.17
N THR A 128 -20.16 -0.19 -1.49
CA THR A 128 -19.82 -1.36 -2.30
C THR A 128 -20.30 -2.66 -1.69
N THR A 129 -20.12 -2.86 -0.39
CA THR A 129 -20.58 -4.08 0.28
C THR A 129 -22.09 -4.29 0.08
N GLN A 130 -22.89 -3.26 0.30
CA GLN A 130 -24.36 -3.35 0.26
C GLN A 130 -24.93 -3.28 -1.16
N GLU A 131 -24.32 -2.45 -2.05
CA GLU A 131 -24.87 -2.15 -3.38
C GLU A 131 -24.34 -3.11 -4.46
N LEU A 132 -23.19 -3.78 -4.23
CA LEU A 132 -22.56 -4.69 -5.19
C LEU A 132 -22.45 -6.12 -4.65
N VAL A 133 -21.77 -6.33 -3.51
CA VAL A 133 -21.45 -7.67 -3.01
C VAL A 133 -22.72 -8.42 -2.58
N VAL A 134 -23.58 -7.79 -1.77
CA VAL A 134 -24.83 -8.41 -1.28
C VAL A 134 -25.71 -8.89 -2.44
N PRO A 135 -26.07 -8.09 -3.44
CA PRO A 135 -26.91 -8.54 -4.56
C PRO A 135 -26.31 -9.70 -5.35
N ILE A 136 -24.98 -9.75 -5.53
CA ILE A 136 -24.32 -10.86 -6.22
C ILE A 136 -24.43 -12.14 -5.41
N LEU A 137 -24.18 -12.07 -4.09
CA LEU A 137 -24.26 -13.23 -3.20
C LEU A 137 -25.70 -13.78 -3.11
N GLU A 138 -26.70 -12.92 -2.97
CA GLU A 138 -28.12 -13.32 -2.94
C GLU A 138 -28.55 -13.97 -4.27
N LYS A 139 -28.20 -13.35 -5.40
CA LYS A 139 -28.54 -13.86 -6.74
C LYS A 139 -27.97 -15.26 -7.00
N GLY A 140 -26.71 -15.49 -6.62
CA GLY A 140 -26.02 -16.76 -6.89
C GLY A 140 -26.38 -17.88 -5.92
N SER A 141 -26.68 -17.55 -4.65
CA SER A 141 -27.02 -18.51 -3.62
C SER A 141 -28.53 -18.82 -3.52
N GLY A 142 -29.37 -17.86 -3.88
CA GLY A 142 -30.82 -17.92 -3.61
C GLY A 142 -31.15 -17.70 -2.13
N LEU A 143 -30.19 -17.31 -1.29
CA LEU A 143 -30.33 -17.03 0.14
C LEU A 143 -30.49 -15.52 0.37
N THR A 144 -31.03 -15.14 1.52
CA THR A 144 -31.25 -13.75 1.92
C THR A 144 -30.14 -13.28 2.87
N ALA A 145 -29.43 -12.22 2.50
CA ALA A 145 -28.38 -11.63 3.33
C ALA A 145 -28.93 -11.01 4.62
N GLY A 146 -28.24 -11.22 5.74
CA GLY A 146 -28.66 -10.77 7.06
C GLY A 146 -29.76 -11.63 7.70
N VAL A 147 -30.19 -12.70 7.03
CA VAL A 147 -31.19 -13.68 7.53
C VAL A 147 -30.63 -15.10 7.41
N ASP A 148 -30.34 -15.55 6.19
CA ASP A 148 -29.83 -16.90 5.93
C ASP A 148 -28.31 -16.96 6.00
N PHE A 149 -27.63 -15.88 5.63
CA PHE A 149 -26.18 -15.70 5.74
C PHE A 149 -25.85 -14.25 6.10
N PHE A 150 -24.62 -14.00 6.53
CA PHE A 150 -24.21 -12.73 7.10
C PHE A 150 -23.16 -12.04 6.23
N VAL A 151 -23.24 -10.70 6.15
CA VAL A 151 -22.30 -9.92 5.33
C VAL A 151 -21.82 -8.70 6.10
N GLY A 152 -20.51 -8.43 6.02
CA GLY A 152 -19.94 -7.22 6.58
C GLY A 152 -18.71 -6.74 5.83
N TYR A 153 -18.16 -5.65 6.35
CA TYR A 153 -16.94 -5.04 5.85
C TYR A 153 -15.98 -4.78 7.00
N SER A 154 -14.70 -5.03 6.78
CA SER A 154 -13.65 -4.75 7.75
C SER A 154 -12.40 -4.27 7.00
N PRO A 155 -12.02 -2.99 7.09
CA PRO A 155 -10.86 -2.46 6.36
C PRO A 155 -9.54 -3.05 6.86
N GLU A 156 -8.60 -3.28 5.94
CA GLU A 156 -7.22 -3.53 6.30
C GLU A 156 -6.53 -2.21 6.68
N ARG A 157 -5.84 -2.21 7.83
CA ARG A 157 -5.22 -1.02 8.42
C ARG A 157 -3.74 -1.20 8.75
N ILE A 158 -3.14 -2.33 8.37
CA ILE A 158 -1.73 -2.62 8.65
C ILE A 158 -0.83 -1.72 7.79
N ASP A 159 0.27 -1.28 8.37
CA ASP A 159 1.40 -0.69 7.66
C ASP A 159 2.49 -1.77 7.54
N PRO A 160 2.68 -2.40 6.35
CA PRO A 160 3.65 -3.47 6.16
C PRO A 160 5.05 -3.07 6.63
N GLY A 161 5.69 -3.97 7.39
CA GLY A 161 7.00 -3.73 8.00
C GLY A 161 6.96 -2.92 9.31
N ASN A 162 5.79 -2.56 9.83
CA ASN A 162 5.66 -1.90 11.14
C ASN A 162 5.87 -2.92 12.26
N LYS A 163 6.95 -2.74 13.04
CA LYS A 163 7.34 -3.68 14.11
C LYS A 163 6.52 -3.55 15.40
N THR A 164 5.75 -2.48 15.54
CA THR A 164 4.98 -2.18 16.77
C THR A 164 3.50 -2.53 16.60
N TRP A 165 2.95 -2.20 15.44
CA TRP A 165 1.53 -2.34 15.11
C TRP A 165 1.36 -3.35 13.98
N GLY A 166 1.39 -4.64 14.34
CA GLY A 166 1.10 -5.73 13.42
C GLY A 166 -0.41 -6.02 13.32
N PHE A 167 -0.75 -7.14 12.68
CA PHE A 167 -2.14 -7.56 12.47
C PHE A 167 -2.92 -7.72 13.78
N VAL A 168 -2.30 -8.32 14.80
CA VAL A 168 -2.95 -8.62 16.07
C VAL A 168 -3.12 -7.39 16.95
N GLU A 169 -2.15 -6.47 16.91
CA GLU A 169 -2.10 -5.28 17.78
C GLU A 169 -2.94 -4.13 17.25
N THR A 170 -3.09 -4.02 15.92
CA THR A 170 -3.84 -2.93 15.30
C THR A 170 -5.35 -3.11 15.53
N PRO A 171 -6.05 -2.15 16.16
CA PRO A 171 -7.49 -2.23 16.34
C PRO A 171 -8.21 -2.40 15.00
N LYS A 172 -9.03 -3.44 14.87
CA LYS A 172 -9.74 -3.80 13.63
C LYS A 172 -11.15 -3.21 13.62
N VAL A 173 -11.44 -2.35 12.66
CA VAL A 173 -12.81 -1.84 12.44
C VAL A 173 -13.66 -2.95 11.86
N VAL A 174 -14.86 -3.16 12.41
CA VAL A 174 -15.80 -4.21 11.98
C VAL A 174 -17.20 -3.65 11.78
N SER A 175 -17.89 -4.17 10.78
CA SER A 175 -19.27 -3.76 10.49
C SER A 175 -20.09 -4.92 9.92
N GLY A 176 -21.41 -4.78 9.94
CA GLY A 176 -22.35 -5.70 9.33
C GLY A 176 -23.49 -4.96 8.65
N ILE A 177 -24.15 -5.61 7.68
CA ILE A 177 -25.33 -5.02 7.01
C ILE A 177 -26.53 -4.88 7.95
N ASN A 178 -26.53 -5.61 9.05
CA ASN A 178 -27.45 -5.51 10.18
C ASN A 178 -26.74 -5.95 11.48
N ALA A 179 -27.44 -5.91 12.61
CA ALA A 179 -26.89 -6.26 13.91
C ALA A 179 -26.37 -7.70 13.99
N GLU A 180 -27.09 -8.67 13.42
CA GLU A 180 -26.68 -10.07 13.42
C GLU A 180 -25.42 -10.28 12.58
N SER A 181 -25.34 -9.64 11.41
CA SER A 181 -24.13 -9.65 10.57
C SER A 181 -22.93 -9.02 11.30
N LEU A 182 -23.14 -7.92 12.02
CA LEU A 182 -22.07 -7.30 12.81
C LEU A 182 -21.55 -8.24 13.89
N GLU A 183 -22.45 -8.93 14.62
CA GLU A 183 -22.03 -9.91 15.63
C GLU A 183 -21.21 -11.04 15.02
N LYS A 184 -21.61 -11.59 13.87
CA LYS A 184 -20.86 -12.67 13.19
C LYS A 184 -19.49 -12.21 12.68
N VAL A 185 -19.39 -11.01 12.13
CA VAL A 185 -18.10 -10.43 11.73
C VAL A 185 -17.22 -10.18 12.95
N LYS A 186 -17.79 -9.66 14.01
CA LYS A 186 -17.10 -9.39 15.28
C LYS A 186 -16.62 -10.69 15.94
N GLU A 187 -17.45 -11.74 16.01
CA GLU A 187 -17.06 -13.05 16.52
C GLU A 187 -15.81 -13.59 15.83
N PHE A 188 -15.70 -13.44 14.50
CA PHE A 188 -14.53 -13.86 13.75
C PHE A 188 -13.28 -13.05 14.12
N TYR A 189 -13.36 -11.71 14.08
CA TYR A 189 -12.17 -10.88 14.31
C TYR A 189 -11.76 -10.78 15.78
N ASP A 190 -12.67 -10.96 16.75
CA ASP A 190 -12.31 -11.02 18.18
C ASP A 190 -11.38 -12.20 18.50
N GLU A 191 -11.39 -13.26 17.69
CA GLU A 191 -10.43 -14.36 17.82
C GLU A 191 -9.07 -14.03 17.15
N LEU A 192 -9.07 -13.17 16.12
CA LEU A 192 -7.87 -12.89 15.34
C LEU A 192 -7.05 -11.72 15.91
N VAL A 193 -7.70 -10.68 16.45
CA VAL A 193 -7.06 -9.44 16.89
C VAL A 193 -7.38 -9.13 18.35
N ARG A 194 -6.59 -8.26 18.96
CA ARG A 194 -6.80 -7.87 20.38
C ARG A 194 -8.02 -6.98 20.60
N THR A 195 -8.35 -6.16 19.60
CA THR A 195 -9.41 -5.15 19.74
C THR A 195 -10.18 -5.00 18.46
N THR A 196 -11.49 -5.19 18.50
CA THR A 196 -12.41 -4.81 17.44
C THR A 196 -13.11 -3.49 17.76
N VAL A 197 -13.36 -2.70 16.73
CA VAL A 197 -14.05 -1.40 16.81
C VAL A 197 -15.29 -1.49 15.94
N PRO A 198 -16.47 -1.78 16.52
CA PRO A 198 -17.70 -1.88 15.76
C PRO A 198 -18.18 -0.49 15.30
N VAL A 199 -18.65 -0.43 14.05
CA VAL A 199 -19.32 0.75 13.49
C VAL A 199 -20.71 0.37 12.96
N SER A 200 -21.55 1.38 12.74
CA SER A 200 -22.99 1.22 12.52
C SER A 200 -23.37 0.51 11.20
N SER A 201 -22.54 0.64 10.17
CA SER A 201 -22.76 -0.06 8.89
C SER A 201 -21.48 -0.25 8.08
N PRO A 202 -21.48 -1.07 7.02
CA PRO A 202 -20.36 -1.18 6.10
C PRO A 202 -19.89 0.15 5.50
N ARG A 203 -20.80 1.10 5.28
CA ARG A 203 -20.47 2.40 4.69
C ARG A 203 -19.52 3.22 5.56
N GLU A 204 -19.74 3.23 6.89
CA GLU A 204 -18.86 3.91 7.84
C GLU A 204 -17.49 3.23 7.89
N ALA A 205 -17.45 1.89 7.84
CA ALA A 205 -16.20 1.15 7.84
C ALA A 205 -15.41 1.35 6.53
N GLU A 206 -16.07 1.34 5.37
CA GLU A 206 -15.49 1.65 4.06
C GLU A 206 -14.93 3.09 4.04
N LEU A 207 -15.72 4.06 4.55
CA LEU A 207 -15.27 5.45 4.63
C LEU A 207 -14.09 5.63 5.60
N THR A 208 -14.02 4.86 6.69
CA THR A 208 -12.93 4.95 7.66
C THR A 208 -11.57 4.73 6.99
N LYS A 209 -11.44 3.68 6.17
CA LYS A 209 -10.22 3.40 5.41
C LYS A 209 -9.83 4.56 4.50
N LEU A 210 -10.78 5.06 3.74
CA LEU A 210 -10.55 6.17 2.81
C LEU A 210 -10.19 7.46 3.55
N LEU A 211 -10.82 7.73 4.71
CA LEU A 211 -10.51 8.89 5.54
C LEU A 211 -9.06 8.84 6.06
N GLU A 212 -8.61 7.68 6.58
CA GLU A 212 -7.25 7.50 7.07
C GLU A 212 -6.20 7.77 5.98
N ASN A 213 -6.41 7.21 4.79
CA ASN A 213 -5.49 7.40 3.67
C ASN A 213 -5.59 8.81 3.07
N THR A 214 -6.78 9.40 2.98
CA THR A 214 -6.96 10.79 2.55
C THR A 214 -6.27 11.76 3.53
N PHE A 215 -6.38 11.52 4.84
CA PHE A 215 -5.69 12.33 5.85
C PHE A 215 -4.17 12.33 5.63
N ARG A 216 -3.58 11.15 5.43
CA ARG A 216 -2.13 11.03 5.13
C ARG A 216 -1.78 11.74 3.83
N HIS A 217 -2.52 11.49 2.77
CA HIS A 217 -2.28 12.02 1.44
C HIS A 217 -2.30 13.56 1.41
N VAL A 218 -3.32 14.16 2.01
CA VAL A 218 -3.48 15.63 2.10
C VAL A 218 -2.37 16.26 2.95
N ASN A 219 -1.99 15.63 4.07
CA ASN A 219 -0.93 16.18 4.92
C ASN A 219 0.47 16.04 4.28
N ILE A 220 0.71 15.01 3.47
CA ILE A 220 1.93 14.92 2.67
C ILE A 220 1.95 16.03 1.61
N ALA A 221 0.85 16.27 0.90
CA ALA A 221 0.74 17.38 -0.05
C ALA A 221 1.01 18.73 0.61
N LEU A 222 0.46 18.96 1.80
CA LEU A 222 0.71 20.20 2.56
C LEU A 222 2.20 20.42 2.84
N VAL A 223 2.92 19.39 3.32
CA VAL A 223 4.36 19.57 3.61
C VAL A 223 5.22 19.60 2.35
N ASN A 224 4.78 18.96 1.26
CA ASN A 224 5.41 19.07 -0.06
C ASN A 224 5.29 20.50 -0.62
N GLU A 225 4.11 21.09 -0.56
CA GLU A 225 3.91 22.48 -0.98
C GLU A 225 4.70 23.46 -0.12
N LEU A 226 4.75 23.22 1.21
CA LEU A 226 5.60 23.99 2.11
C LEU A 226 7.09 23.89 1.76
N ALA A 227 7.58 22.73 1.30
CA ALA A 227 8.96 22.58 0.86
C ALA A 227 9.26 23.42 -0.38
N ILE A 228 8.32 23.50 -1.34
CA ILE A 228 8.45 24.33 -2.54
C ILE A 228 8.59 25.81 -2.14
N PHE A 229 7.66 26.33 -1.34
CA PHE A 229 7.67 27.73 -0.93
C PHE A 229 8.78 28.06 0.07
N GLY A 230 9.06 27.14 1.01
CA GLY A 230 10.14 27.32 1.97
C GLY A 230 11.49 27.50 1.31
N ASN A 231 11.78 26.74 0.27
CA ASN A 231 12.99 26.93 -0.52
C ASN A 231 13.07 28.33 -1.17
N GLN A 232 11.98 28.80 -1.75
CA GLN A 232 11.93 30.13 -2.38
C GLN A 232 12.07 31.27 -1.35
N LEU A 233 11.56 31.07 -0.14
CA LEU A 233 11.61 32.03 0.97
C LEU A 233 12.90 31.93 1.78
N GLY A 234 13.80 30.98 1.48
CA GLY A 234 15.02 30.73 2.25
C GLY A 234 14.76 30.17 3.66
N VAL A 235 13.64 29.46 3.85
CA VAL A 235 13.26 28.83 5.12
C VAL A 235 13.61 27.34 5.09
N ASN A 236 14.26 26.87 6.15
CA ASN A 236 14.48 25.44 6.36
C ASN A 236 13.20 24.78 6.86
N VAL A 237 12.43 24.18 5.94
CA VAL A 237 11.14 23.56 6.23
C VAL A 237 11.30 22.31 7.13
N TRP A 238 12.40 21.58 6.99
CA TRP A 238 12.68 20.41 7.83
C TRP A 238 12.83 20.79 9.30
N GLU A 239 13.60 21.85 9.60
CA GLU A 239 13.73 22.37 10.95
C GLU A 239 12.39 22.88 11.50
N SER A 240 11.59 23.53 10.67
CA SER A 240 10.27 24.02 11.04
C SER A 240 9.31 22.86 11.39
N ILE A 241 9.35 21.76 10.61
CA ILE A 241 8.56 20.54 10.86
C ILE A 241 9.00 19.87 12.18
N GLU A 242 10.33 19.75 12.42
CA GLU A 242 10.85 19.21 13.68
C GLU A 242 10.40 20.07 14.88
N ALA A 243 10.52 21.38 14.78
CA ALA A 243 10.05 22.28 15.83
C ALA A 243 8.54 22.16 16.07
N ALA A 244 7.72 22.07 15.00
CA ALA A 244 6.28 21.88 15.11
C ALA A 244 5.92 20.54 15.77
N SER A 245 6.70 19.50 15.53
CA SER A 245 6.47 18.15 16.07
C SER A 245 6.67 18.05 17.59
N THR A 246 7.33 19.03 18.21
CA THR A 246 7.46 19.10 19.67
C THR A 246 6.16 19.45 20.38
N LYS A 247 5.16 19.97 19.63
CA LYS A 247 3.85 20.27 20.17
C LYS A 247 3.06 18.97 20.44
N PRO A 248 2.64 18.67 21.66
CA PRO A 248 2.08 17.37 22.04
C PRO A 248 0.61 17.17 21.61
N PHE A 249 -0.01 18.17 20.99
CA PHE A 249 -1.40 18.12 20.54
C PHE A 249 -1.64 18.94 19.26
N GLY A 250 -2.63 18.55 18.47
CA GLY A 250 -3.08 19.30 17.29
C GLY A 250 -2.07 19.38 16.15
N TYR A 251 -1.02 18.57 16.16
CA TYR A 251 -0.05 18.39 15.09
C TYR A 251 0.37 16.92 15.00
N MET A 252 0.44 16.40 13.78
CA MET A 252 1.03 15.13 13.46
C MET A 252 2.13 15.36 12.43
N LYS A 253 3.32 14.81 12.67
CA LYS A 253 4.48 14.99 11.81
C LYS A 253 4.31 14.29 10.48
N PHE A 254 4.45 15.04 9.40
CA PHE A 254 4.68 14.55 8.04
C PHE A 254 5.94 15.20 7.50
N THR A 255 6.59 14.54 6.57
CA THR A 255 7.84 15.03 5.96
C THR A 255 7.68 15.14 4.45
N PRO A 256 8.29 16.17 3.83
CA PRO A 256 8.34 16.29 2.38
C PRO A 256 9.05 15.10 1.73
N GLY A 257 8.79 14.92 0.45
CA GLY A 257 9.44 13.90 -0.36
C GLY A 257 9.26 14.16 -1.86
N PRO A 258 9.86 13.33 -2.72
CA PRO A 258 9.81 13.51 -4.17
C PRO A 258 8.44 13.16 -4.78
N GLY A 259 7.43 12.93 -3.96
CA GLY A 259 6.07 12.53 -4.32
C GLY A 259 5.54 11.47 -3.37
N VAL A 260 4.38 10.92 -3.71
CA VAL A 260 3.71 9.84 -2.97
C VAL A 260 3.67 8.60 -3.83
N GLY A 261 4.10 7.48 -3.28
CA GLY A 261 4.09 6.19 -3.96
C GLY A 261 3.36 5.11 -3.17
N GLY A 262 3.41 3.89 -3.69
CA GLY A 262 2.71 2.72 -3.16
C GLY A 262 1.28 2.61 -3.65
N HIS A 263 0.68 1.44 -3.44
CA HIS A 263 -0.64 1.14 -3.99
C HIS A 263 -1.79 1.89 -3.30
N CYS A 264 -1.65 2.26 -2.02
CA CYS A 264 -2.78 2.76 -1.23
C CYS A 264 -2.96 4.28 -1.30
N LEU A 265 -1.89 5.05 -1.07
CA LEU A 265 -2.02 6.51 -0.93
C LEU A 265 -2.41 7.24 -2.23
N PRO A 266 -1.90 6.89 -3.42
CA PRO A 266 -2.34 7.51 -4.67
C PRO A 266 -3.73 7.02 -5.10
N VAL A 267 -4.08 5.77 -4.76
CA VAL A 267 -5.27 5.08 -5.28
C VAL A 267 -6.52 5.30 -4.42
N ASP A 268 -6.43 5.04 -3.11
CA ASP A 268 -7.60 5.02 -2.23
C ASP A 268 -8.36 6.37 -2.14
N PRO A 269 -7.69 7.53 -2.01
CA PRO A 269 -8.39 8.81 -2.06
C PRO A 269 -9.14 9.04 -3.37
N SER A 270 -8.60 8.56 -4.49
CA SER A 270 -9.22 8.68 -5.80
C SER A 270 -10.54 7.92 -5.90
N TYR A 271 -10.70 6.79 -5.17
CA TYR A 271 -11.99 6.09 -5.03
C TYR A 271 -13.07 7.00 -4.44
N LEU A 272 -12.72 7.75 -3.39
CA LEU A 272 -13.66 8.67 -2.74
C LEU A 272 -14.00 9.86 -3.66
N SER A 273 -13.01 10.46 -4.32
CA SER A 273 -13.23 11.56 -5.26
C SER A 273 -14.11 11.11 -6.43
N TRP A 274 -13.86 9.91 -7.00
CA TRP A 274 -14.69 9.34 -8.05
C TRP A 274 -16.15 9.12 -7.60
N GLN A 275 -16.36 8.55 -6.40
CA GLN A 275 -17.69 8.29 -5.87
C GLN A 275 -18.48 9.59 -5.63
N VAL A 276 -17.84 10.63 -5.08
CA VAL A 276 -18.45 11.95 -4.87
C VAL A 276 -18.82 12.57 -6.22
N ARG A 277 -17.93 12.51 -7.21
CA ARG A 277 -18.21 13.03 -8.55
C ARG A 277 -19.37 12.29 -9.23
N ARG A 278 -19.40 10.96 -9.14
CA ARG A 278 -20.44 10.12 -9.74
C ARG A 278 -21.81 10.31 -9.10
N LYS A 279 -21.88 10.32 -7.75
CA LYS A 279 -23.18 10.40 -7.03
C LYS A 279 -23.69 11.82 -6.84
N LEU A 280 -22.79 12.78 -6.66
CA LEU A 280 -23.16 14.15 -6.27
C LEU A 280 -22.85 15.19 -7.36
N GLY A 281 -22.13 14.83 -8.43
CA GLY A 281 -21.71 15.77 -9.48
C GLY A 281 -20.72 16.83 -8.97
N GLN A 282 -20.01 16.59 -7.86
CA GLN A 282 -19.10 17.52 -7.21
C GLN A 282 -17.68 16.99 -7.18
N SER A 283 -16.68 17.89 -7.16
CA SER A 283 -15.28 17.56 -6.94
C SER A 283 -14.96 17.49 -5.47
N PHE A 284 -14.17 16.48 -5.07
CA PHE A 284 -13.60 16.43 -3.73
C PHE A 284 -12.28 17.22 -3.69
N ARG A 285 -12.39 18.52 -3.44
CA ARG A 285 -11.31 19.52 -3.65
C ARG A 285 -10.00 19.16 -2.96
N PHE A 286 -10.03 18.70 -1.70
CA PHE A 286 -8.81 18.36 -0.96
C PHE A 286 -8.04 17.20 -1.60
N ILE A 287 -8.74 16.20 -2.14
CA ILE A 287 -8.09 15.07 -2.78
C ILE A 287 -7.50 15.48 -4.12
N GLU A 288 -8.27 16.23 -4.93
CA GLU A 288 -7.81 16.68 -6.25
C GLU A 288 -6.59 17.62 -6.13
N LEU A 289 -6.61 18.54 -5.16
CA LEU A 289 -5.46 19.41 -4.89
C LEU A 289 -4.24 18.63 -4.37
N ALA A 290 -4.46 17.66 -3.48
CA ALA A 290 -3.38 16.84 -2.96
C ALA A 290 -2.74 15.95 -4.04
N ASN A 291 -3.55 15.39 -4.94
CA ASN A 291 -3.04 14.67 -6.10
C ASN A 291 -2.18 15.58 -6.97
N ASP A 292 -2.70 16.76 -7.35
CA ASP A 292 -1.98 17.73 -8.17
C ASP A 292 -0.61 18.09 -7.59
N ILE A 293 -0.55 18.42 -6.29
CA ILE A 293 0.71 18.76 -5.63
C ILE A 293 1.67 17.56 -5.60
N ASN A 294 1.19 16.39 -5.18
CA ASN A 294 2.06 15.22 -5.00
C ASN A 294 2.57 14.67 -6.34
N ASP A 295 1.75 14.69 -7.38
CA ASP A 295 2.09 14.21 -8.72
C ASP A 295 3.13 15.11 -9.42
N HIS A 296 3.16 16.41 -9.07
CA HIS A 296 4.14 17.36 -9.60
C HIS A 296 5.44 17.47 -8.78
N MET A 297 5.57 16.73 -7.67
CA MET A 297 6.82 16.75 -6.91
C MET A 297 8.04 16.23 -7.67
N PRO A 298 7.96 15.18 -8.51
CA PRO A 298 9.08 14.79 -9.37
C PRO A 298 9.54 15.90 -10.31
N ASP A 299 8.60 16.66 -10.88
CA ASP A 299 8.91 17.83 -11.74
C ASP A 299 9.66 18.90 -10.96
N TYR A 300 9.24 19.16 -9.72
CA TYR A 300 9.95 20.09 -8.81
C TYR A 300 11.37 19.60 -8.48
N VAL A 301 11.56 18.30 -8.23
CA VAL A 301 12.90 17.71 -8.02
C VAL A 301 13.79 17.93 -9.23
N VAL A 302 13.29 17.71 -10.44
CA VAL A 302 14.04 17.97 -11.70
C VAL A 302 14.38 19.47 -11.84
N GLN A 303 13.45 20.37 -11.55
CA GLN A 303 13.72 21.83 -11.58
C GLN A 303 14.83 22.20 -10.58
N ARG A 304 14.83 21.62 -9.39
CA ARG A 304 15.89 21.82 -8.40
C ARG A 304 17.24 21.31 -8.93
N LEU A 305 17.26 20.10 -9.51
CA LEU A 305 18.45 19.52 -10.13
C LEU A 305 19.01 20.40 -11.24
N ILE A 306 18.14 20.91 -12.13
CA ILE A 306 18.55 21.83 -13.21
C ILE A 306 19.19 23.09 -12.62
N ALA A 307 18.61 23.67 -11.56
CA ALA A 307 19.20 24.84 -10.90
C ALA A 307 20.57 24.53 -10.27
N ILE A 308 20.75 23.33 -9.70
CA ILE A 308 22.02 22.87 -9.15
C ILE A 308 23.06 22.75 -10.28
N LEU A 309 22.76 22.03 -11.34
CA LEU A 309 23.65 21.82 -12.50
C LEU A 309 23.99 23.15 -13.20
N ASN A 310 23.04 24.07 -13.30
CA ASN A 310 23.27 25.37 -13.90
C ASN A 310 24.31 26.21 -13.12
N ARG A 311 24.37 26.11 -11.78
CA ARG A 311 25.41 26.73 -10.97
C ARG A 311 26.81 26.14 -11.26
N GLU A 312 26.84 24.85 -11.64
CA GLU A 312 28.05 24.17 -12.10
C GLU A 312 28.34 24.41 -13.61
N ARG A 313 27.53 25.24 -14.28
CA ARG A 313 27.61 25.54 -15.73
C ARG A 313 27.41 24.28 -16.60
N ARG A 314 26.55 23.38 -16.17
CA ARG A 314 26.19 22.15 -16.87
C ARG A 314 24.72 22.16 -17.27
N ALA A 315 24.42 21.57 -18.43
CA ALA A 315 23.04 21.27 -18.82
C ALA A 315 22.64 19.90 -18.26
N LEU A 316 21.35 19.68 -18.03
CA LEU A 316 20.85 18.35 -17.65
C LEU A 316 21.03 17.35 -18.80
N ASN A 317 20.88 17.80 -20.05
CA ASN A 317 21.15 16.98 -21.24
C ASN A 317 22.62 16.54 -21.27
N GLY A 318 22.85 15.23 -21.33
CA GLY A 318 24.19 14.60 -21.31
C GLY A 318 24.87 14.58 -19.93
N SER A 319 24.17 14.98 -18.87
CA SER A 319 24.69 14.84 -17.49
C SER A 319 24.44 13.44 -16.96
N LYS A 320 25.41 12.91 -16.21
CA LYS A 320 25.33 11.64 -15.49
C LYS A 320 24.66 11.85 -14.15
N ILE A 321 23.49 11.28 -13.96
CA ILE A 321 22.70 11.41 -12.73
C ILE A 321 22.62 10.08 -12.01
N LEU A 322 23.06 10.05 -10.75
CA LEU A 322 22.95 8.88 -9.88
C LEU A 322 21.73 9.02 -8.97
N LEU A 323 20.78 8.08 -9.07
CA LEU A 323 19.66 7.95 -8.15
C LEU A 323 20.00 6.96 -7.04
N VAL A 324 19.73 7.33 -5.79
CA VAL A 324 19.90 6.47 -4.62
C VAL A 324 18.53 6.13 -4.05
N GLY A 325 18.14 4.85 -4.21
CA GLY A 325 16.82 4.32 -3.90
C GLY A 325 15.80 4.53 -5.03
N LEU A 326 15.10 3.47 -5.39
CA LEU A 326 14.03 3.47 -6.41
C LEU A 326 12.67 3.10 -5.82
N ALA A 327 12.66 2.29 -4.75
CA ALA A 327 11.42 1.88 -4.10
C ALA A 327 10.67 3.07 -3.48
N TYR A 328 9.36 2.97 -3.40
CA TYR A 328 8.55 4.05 -2.81
C TYR A 328 8.72 4.18 -1.29
N LYS A 329 9.17 3.14 -0.64
CA LYS A 329 9.35 3.07 0.83
C LYS A 329 10.67 2.37 1.15
N LYS A 330 11.27 2.79 2.26
CA LYS A 330 12.47 2.21 2.84
C LYS A 330 12.35 0.70 3.11
N ASN A 331 13.42 -0.04 2.83
CA ASN A 331 13.56 -1.47 3.10
C ASN A 331 12.51 -2.37 2.41
N THR A 332 12.11 -1.99 1.21
CA THR A 332 11.23 -2.79 0.34
C THR A 332 11.66 -2.64 -1.11
N GLY A 333 11.43 -3.67 -1.92
CA GLY A 333 11.65 -3.64 -3.38
C GLY A 333 10.42 -3.23 -4.19
N ASP A 334 9.43 -2.63 -3.54
CA ASP A 334 8.18 -2.23 -4.22
C ASP A 334 8.33 -0.86 -4.88
N ILE A 335 8.31 -0.86 -6.22
CA ILE A 335 8.39 0.36 -7.05
C ILE A 335 7.04 0.81 -7.60
N ARG A 336 5.94 0.15 -7.23
CA ARG A 336 4.61 0.52 -7.74
C ARG A 336 4.27 1.96 -7.35
N GLU A 337 3.88 2.76 -8.35
CA GLU A 337 3.59 4.20 -8.17
C GLU A 337 4.72 4.95 -7.44
N SER A 338 5.97 4.44 -7.52
CA SER A 338 7.10 5.15 -6.91
C SER A 338 7.35 6.46 -7.64
N PRO A 339 7.55 7.58 -6.92
CA PRO A 339 7.91 8.86 -7.52
C PRO A 339 9.23 8.78 -8.32
N SER A 340 10.09 7.79 -8.01
CA SER A 340 11.33 7.56 -8.75
C SER A 340 11.08 7.24 -10.23
N LEU A 341 9.98 6.55 -10.54
CA LEU A 341 9.66 6.19 -11.93
C LEU A 341 9.37 7.44 -12.76
N ARG A 342 8.53 8.35 -12.25
CA ARG A 342 8.24 9.62 -12.93
C ARG A 342 9.49 10.51 -13.02
N LEU A 343 10.32 10.51 -11.95
CA LEU A 343 11.59 11.22 -11.94
C LEU A 343 12.54 10.70 -13.03
N ILE A 344 12.65 9.38 -13.18
CA ILE A 344 13.44 8.72 -14.23
C ILE A 344 12.95 9.11 -15.62
N GLU A 345 11.63 9.02 -15.87
CA GLU A 345 11.04 9.42 -17.15
C GLU A 345 11.44 10.85 -17.53
N LEU A 346 11.27 11.81 -16.60
CA LEU A 346 11.64 13.20 -16.82
C LEU A 346 13.14 13.36 -17.08
N LEU A 347 14.01 12.69 -16.33
CA LEU A 347 15.45 12.77 -16.54
C LEU A 347 15.86 12.25 -17.91
N LEU A 348 15.30 11.11 -18.35
CA LEU A 348 15.54 10.53 -19.68
C LEU A 348 14.98 11.42 -20.79
N GLU A 349 13.79 12.02 -20.61
CA GLU A 349 13.21 12.99 -21.56
C GLU A 349 14.10 14.22 -21.76
N TYR A 350 14.77 14.68 -20.69
CA TYR A 350 15.76 15.76 -20.77
C TYR A 350 17.11 15.31 -21.31
N GLY A 351 17.30 14.02 -21.61
CA GLY A 351 18.53 13.47 -22.20
C GLY A 351 19.66 13.27 -21.21
N ALA A 352 19.36 13.04 -19.93
CA ALA A 352 20.35 12.68 -18.92
C ALA A 352 20.74 11.18 -19.04
N ASP A 353 21.97 10.84 -18.68
CA ASP A 353 22.43 9.47 -18.48
C ASP A 353 22.13 9.08 -17.02
N VAL A 354 21.16 8.17 -16.84
CA VAL A 354 20.66 7.83 -15.50
C VAL A 354 21.22 6.49 -15.05
N SER A 355 21.84 6.47 -13.88
CA SER A 355 22.19 5.27 -13.14
C SER A 355 21.49 5.25 -11.78
N ALA A 356 21.28 4.06 -11.22
CA ALA A 356 20.61 3.94 -9.93
C ALA A 356 21.18 2.83 -9.05
N VAL A 357 21.03 3.02 -7.75
CA VAL A 357 21.34 2.05 -6.69
C VAL A 357 20.08 1.74 -5.92
N ASP A 358 19.69 0.48 -5.88
CA ASP A 358 18.66 -0.05 -4.99
C ASP A 358 18.89 -1.55 -4.79
N ASN A 359 19.13 -1.98 -3.56
CA ASN A 359 19.47 -3.37 -3.24
C ASN A 359 18.22 -4.26 -3.09
N HIS A 360 17.04 -3.65 -2.97
CA HIS A 360 15.78 -4.34 -2.72
C HIS A 360 14.97 -4.57 -4.01
N VAL A 361 15.19 -3.75 -5.04
CA VAL A 361 14.49 -3.90 -6.32
C VAL A 361 15.06 -5.03 -7.14
N GLU A 362 14.22 -6.00 -7.49
CA GLU A 362 14.62 -7.14 -8.30
C GLU A 362 14.83 -6.75 -9.77
N GLU A 363 15.71 -7.51 -10.47
CA GLU A 363 16.11 -7.25 -11.86
C GLU A 363 14.92 -7.12 -12.82
N TYR A 364 13.92 -7.99 -12.70
CA TYR A 364 12.75 -7.97 -13.60
C TYR A 364 11.82 -6.76 -13.38
N ARG A 365 12.05 -5.97 -12.34
CA ARG A 365 11.33 -4.72 -12.04
C ARG A 365 12.16 -3.48 -12.31
N TRP A 366 13.43 -3.66 -12.70
CA TRP A 366 14.32 -2.53 -12.89
C TRP A 366 13.83 -1.63 -14.05
N PRO A 367 13.80 -0.30 -13.89
CA PRO A 367 13.32 0.61 -14.92
C PRO A 367 14.16 0.55 -16.20
N ASP A 368 13.50 0.56 -17.35
CA ASP A 368 14.19 0.60 -18.65
C ASP A 368 15.01 1.89 -18.81
N GLY A 369 16.17 1.78 -19.43
CA GLY A 369 17.06 2.92 -19.70
C GLY A 369 17.85 3.42 -18.49
N VAL A 370 17.81 2.71 -17.35
CA VAL A 370 18.56 3.05 -16.14
C VAL A 370 19.62 2.01 -15.88
N GLU A 371 20.87 2.45 -15.80
CA GLU A 371 21.99 1.56 -15.47
C GLU A 371 21.95 1.21 -13.97
N ARG A 372 22.03 -0.11 -13.65
CA ARG A 372 22.16 -0.57 -12.27
C ARG A 372 23.61 -0.54 -11.85
N VAL A 373 23.89 0.16 -10.76
CA VAL A 373 25.27 0.31 -10.25
C VAL A 373 25.32 0.05 -8.74
N GLU A 374 26.52 -0.21 -8.24
CA GLU A 374 26.79 -0.24 -6.79
C GLU A 374 27.16 1.16 -6.31
N LEU A 375 26.77 1.50 -5.08
CA LEU A 375 27.15 2.77 -4.49
C LEU A 375 28.62 2.72 -4.03
N THR A 376 29.49 3.35 -4.80
CA THR A 376 30.91 3.54 -4.45
C THR A 376 31.26 5.03 -4.45
N LYS A 377 32.41 5.37 -3.85
CA LYS A 377 32.91 6.75 -3.89
C LYS A 377 33.20 7.22 -5.30
N GLU A 378 33.73 6.31 -6.10
CA GLU A 378 34.05 6.54 -7.52
C GLU A 378 32.77 6.85 -8.27
N GLN A 379 31.73 6.00 -8.15
CA GLN A 379 30.43 6.21 -8.81
C GLN A 379 29.77 7.53 -8.41
N ALA A 380 29.78 7.85 -7.11
CA ALA A 380 29.22 9.11 -6.62
C ALA A 380 30.00 10.34 -7.12
N ASN A 381 31.32 10.25 -7.25
CA ASN A 381 32.16 11.36 -7.71
C ASN A 381 32.19 11.52 -9.24
N GLU A 382 31.98 10.46 -10.00
CA GLU A 382 31.93 10.45 -11.47
C GLU A 382 30.57 10.92 -12.01
N SER A 383 29.55 10.95 -11.16
CA SER A 383 28.24 11.50 -11.48
C SER A 383 28.27 13.03 -11.44
N ASP A 384 27.53 13.68 -12.32
CA ASP A 384 27.39 15.15 -12.34
C ASP A 384 26.48 15.66 -11.22
N ALA A 385 25.57 14.81 -10.75
CA ALA A 385 24.81 15.04 -9.53
C ALA A 385 24.28 13.68 -8.97
N VAL A 386 23.98 13.68 -7.66
CA VAL A 386 23.36 12.56 -6.96
C VAL A 386 22.00 13.02 -6.41
N ILE A 387 20.96 12.19 -6.59
CA ILE A 387 19.64 12.44 -5.98
C ILE A 387 19.33 11.28 -5.04
N VAL A 388 19.04 11.59 -3.77
CA VAL A 388 18.55 10.59 -2.81
C VAL A 388 17.04 10.58 -2.84
N VAL A 389 16.45 9.48 -3.30
CA VAL A 389 14.99 9.29 -3.44
C VAL A 389 14.46 8.43 -2.31
N THR A 390 15.16 7.35 -1.94
CA THR A 390 14.79 6.47 -0.84
C THR A 390 16.02 6.05 -0.04
N ASP A 391 15.92 6.18 1.28
CA ASP A 391 17.04 5.99 2.22
C ASP A 391 16.99 4.59 2.87
N HIS A 392 17.27 3.52 2.13
CA HIS A 392 17.36 2.18 2.67
C HIS A 392 18.42 2.05 3.77
N ASP A 393 18.16 1.21 4.77
CA ASP A 393 19.07 1.04 5.93
C ASP A 393 20.41 0.37 5.56
N ASP A 394 20.43 -0.39 4.48
CA ASP A 394 21.60 -1.10 3.95
C ASP A 394 22.44 -0.26 2.97
N ILE A 395 22.03 0.97 2.69
CA ILE A 395 22.78 1.93 1.87
C ILE A 395 23.62 2.85 2.76
N ASP A 396 24.93 2.84 2.58
CA ASP A 396 25.83 3.76 3.30
C ASP A 396 25.79 5.17 2.70
N LEU A 397 24.88 5.99 3.18
CA LEU A 397 24.70 7.38 2.76
C LEU A 397 25.89 8.28 3.11
N SER A 398 26.86 7.84 3.93
CA SER A 398 28.09 8.60 4.17
C SER A 398 28.93 8.73 2.91
N ILE A 399 28.87 7.77 1.99
CA ILE A 399 29.49 7.80 0.67
C ILE A 399 28.95 8.97 -0.15
N VAL A 400 27.62 9.15 -0.14
CA VAL A 400 26.93 10.24 -0.83
C VAL A 400 27.30 11.59 -0.20
N GLY A 401 27.31 11.67 1.13
CA GLY A 401 27.66 12.88 1.87
C GLY A 401 29.13 13.32 1.68
N ALA A 402 30.02 12.38 1.41
CA ALA A 402 31.43 12.63 1.12
C ALA A 402 31.72 12.92 -0.36
N SER A 403 30.71 12.85 -1.24
CA SER A 403 30.86 13.10 -2.67
C SER A 403 31.33 14.51 -2.98
N THR A 404 32.17 14.66 -4.00
CA THR A 404 32.55 15.94 -4.59
C THR A 404 31.48 16.51 -5.52
N SER A 405 30.55 15.67 -5.97
CA SER A 405 29.42 16.05 -6.81
C SER A 405 28.28 16.65 -5.97
N PRO A 406 27.49 17.56 -6.51
CA PRO A 406 26.33 18.08 -5.81
C PRO A 406 25.32 16.97 -5.52
N VAL A 407 24.70 17.03 -4.34
CA VAL A 407 23.71 16.08 -3.87
C VAL A 407 22.38 16.80 -3.62
N LEU A 408 21.30 16.31 -4.23
CA LEU A 408 19.94 16.71 -3.89
C LEU A 408 19.32 15.65 -2.98
N ASP A 409 19.18 15.97 -1.72
CA ASP A 409 18.62 15.10 -0.69
C ASP A 409 17.12 15.40 -0.51
N THR A 410 16.26 14.53 -1.00
CA THR A 410 14.80 14.67 -0.89
C THR A 410 14.24 14.12 0.42
N LYS A 411 15.07 13.49 1.25
CA LYS A 411 14.68 12.82 2.51
C LYS A 411 15.26 13.47 3.77
N ASN A 412 16.16 14.43 3.61
CA ASN A 412 16.88 15.06 4.73
C ASN A 412 17.68 14.03 5.57
N CYS A 413 18.32 13.08 4.89
CA CYS A 413 19.03 11.97 5.52
C CYS A 413 20.55 12.00 5.27
N VAL A 414 21.05 12.89 4.40
CA VAL A 414 22.47 13.01 4.08
C VAL A 414 23.10 14.19 4.80
N THR A 415 24.29 13.96 5.36
CA THR A 415 25.12 15.01 5.94
C THR A 415 26.38 15.19 5.11
N GLY A 416 26.64 16.39 4.62
CA GLY A 416 27.84 16.66 3.78
C GLY A 416 27.92 18.10 3.31
N GLY A 417 29.08 18.45 2.69
CA GLY A 417 29.37 19.83 2.29
C GLY A 417 28.66 20.30 1.02
N ARG A 418 28.26 19.42 0.14
CA ARG A 418 27.58 19.74 -1.15
C ARG A 418 26.14 19.24 -1.21
N VAL A 419 25.50 19.05 -0.05
CA VAL A 419 24.14 18.54 0.06
C VAL A 419 23.16 19.73 0.09
N GLU A 420 22.25 19.74 -0.87
CA GLU A 420 21.07 20.59 -0.86
C GLU A 420 19.85 19.76 -0.51
N ARG A 421 19.00 20.27 0.35
CA ARG A 421 17.75 19.62 0.75
C ARG A 421 16.58 20.18 -0.03
N MET A 422 15.59 19.32 -0.20
CA MET A 422 14.31 19.71 -0.78
C MET A 422 13.56 20.62 0.19
#